data_b1b0f8f73e3edc72d9ffc71fb29c07bd
#
_entry.id   b1b0f8f73e3edc72d9ffc71fb29c07bd
#
_cell.length_a   1.000
_cell.length_b   1.000
_cell.length_c   1.000
_cell.angle_alpha   90.00
_cell.angle_beta   90.00
_cell.angle_gamma   90.00
#
_symmetry.space_group_name_H-M   'P 1'
#
loop_
_entity.id
_entity.type
_entity.pdbx_description
1 polymer ?
#
loop_
_entity_poly.entity_id
_entity_poly.type
_entity_poly.pdbx_seq_one_letter_code
_entity_poly.pdbx_strand_id
1 'polypeptide(L)'
;MIGTNSKVLNSKLRIEIGVKMVAPEDVTKYIASNDIKWVDLQFTDIVGTLHRFAVPGKDLDEDAFVKGVDGPNINEIFKGEEISELRILPDADGFARVPWENSSIRVLSSIIVAITGEKYLKDSRYVIEHMETSLKAAGITTARVNSEVEFYLFDAVSTDKTPNGQTSSHVIESREGVWNPSPVTTKEGAYANEPFDMLSAIRGQVADTMTTSFKYPIDYHCHGKSKTAQQKVAIGTNTLKNAADAFMTLKYIARNAAFLANTMATFMPLPLSNDRGSSMHIGSSLWKKDRNAFYDSADKYAQISQIARYYIGGILEHGAALSLFINPTINSYKRLKRDRHYIAWSKHNNNSMVKVPNARANDDIGKKVLVNSADPSVNPYLAYAAIIAAGLDGIRKKTECGDPADESIEKMDDKRRRADKIKLLPESFNEAMESIESDIGFLKGVIPTELLSEYLDIKLEEVKMMDHSVTSYEINRYFNI
;
A
#
# COMPACT_ATOMS: atom_id res chain seq x y z
N MET A 1 13.92 41.82 -1.76
CA MET A 1 14.17 41.09 -0.50
C MET A 1 13.19 39.91 -0.37
N ILE A 2 13.36 38.84 -1.18
CA ILE A 2 12.54 37.60 -1.13
C ILE A 2 13.48 36.35 -1.23
N GLY A 3 14.66 36.45 -0.64
CA GLY A 3 15.67 35.40 -0.78
C GLY A 3 15.98 34.57 0.49
N THR A 4 15.41 34.90 1.63
CA THR A 4 15.85 34.32 2.92
C THR A 4 14.89 33.33 3.55
N ASN A 5 13.63 33.25 3.11
CA ASN A 5 12.65 32.35 3.72
C ASN A 5 12.67 30.90 3.19
N SER A 6 13.22 30.64 1.99
CA SER A 6 13.25 29.28 1.45
C SER A 6 14.34 28.40 2.12
N LYS A 7 15.47 29.00 2.53
CA LYS A 7 16.53 28.29 3.23
C LYS A 7 16.16 27.91 4.68
N VAL A 8 15.35 28.74 5.34
CA VAL A 8 14.89 28.46 6.71
C VAL A 8 13.80 27.40 6.77
N LEU A 9 12.89 27.36 5.76
CA LEU A 9 11.93 26.25 5.65
C LEU A 9 12.63 24.91 5.34
N ASN A 10 13.62 24.91 4.43
CA ASN A 10 14.40 23.70 4.13
C ASN A 10 15.24 23.21 5.30
N SER A 11 15.72 24.09 6.18
CA SER A 11 16.47 23.67 7.38
C SER A 11 15.54 23.09 8.45
N LYS A 12 14.31 23.58 8.61
CA LYS A 12 13.33 22.99 9.55
C LYS A 12 12.84 21.61 9.08
N LEU A 13 12.57 21.41 7.78
CA LEU A 13 12.27 20.08 7.23
C LEU A 13 13.43 19.08 7.39
N ARG A 14 14.69 19.55 7.41
CA ARG A 14 15.85 18.69 7.68
C ARG A 14 15.97 18.20 9.11
N ILE A 15 15.35 18.90 10.07
CA ILE A 15 15.42 18.57 11.52
C ILE A 15 14.27 17.65 11.94
N GLU A 16 13.13 17.63 11.21
CA GLU A 16 11.93 16.88 11.60
C GLU A 16 11.87 15.43 11.10
N ILE A 17 12.86 14.93 10.37
CA ILE A 17 12.93 13.50 9.93
C ILE A 17 13.85 12.68 10.88
N GLY A 18 14.22 13.20 12.03
CA GLY A 18 14.71 12.42 13.14
C GLY A 18 13.52 11.80 13.86
N VAL A 19 13.03 10.66 13.39
CA VAL A 19 12.06 9.85 14.14
C VAL A 19 12.70 9.57 15.50
N LYS A 20 12.20 10.20 16.56
CA LYS A 20 12.59 9.85 17.91
C LYS A 20 12.11 8.43 18.13
N MET A 21 13.05 7.48 18.17
CA MET A 21 12.71 6.09 18.52
C MET A 21 12.06 6.10 19.91
N VAL A 22 10.90 5.47 20.01
CA VAL A 22 10.19 5.28 21.27
C VAL A 22 10.81 4.07 21.96
N ALA A 23 11.28 4.27 23.20
CA ALA A 23 11.82 3.15 23.98
C ALA A 23 10.68 2.34 24.63
N PRO A 24 10.86 1.03 24.88
CA PRO A 24 9.91 0.23 25.66
C PRO A 24 9.50 0.87 26.97
N GLU A 25 10.45 1.47 27.69
CA GLU A 25 10.21 2.19 28.95
C GLU A 25 9.26 3.40 28.77
N ASP A 26 9.28 4.08 27.63
CA ASP A 26 8.37 5.19 27.35
C ASP A 26 6.92 4.69 27.21
N VAL A 27 6.73 3.51 26.60
CA VAL A 27 5.41 2.86 26.44
C VAL A 27 4.88 2.40 27.80
N THR A 28 5.68 1.69 28.60
CA THR A 28 5.27 1.19 29.92
C THR A 28 4.97 2.33 30.90
N LYS A 29 5.77 3.41 30.88
CA LYS A 29 5.49 4.64 31.63
C LYS A 29 4.19 5.31 31.18
N TYR A 30 3.93 5.34 29.87
CA TYR A 30 2.68 5.90 29.33
C TYR A 30 1.47 5.11 29.82
N ILE A 31 1.54 3.76 29.78
CA ILE A 31 0.49 2.86 30.29
C ILE A 31 0.18 3.18 31.75
N ALA A 32 1.19 3.23 32.60
CA ALA A 32 1.04 3.47 34.01
C ALA A 32 0.47 4.88 34.31
N SER A 33 0.94 5.92 33.59
CA SER A 33 0.55 7.30 33.83
C SER A 33 -0.81 7.70 33.32
N ASN A 34 -1.42 6.91 32.39
CA ASN A 34 -2.68 7.24 31.71
C ASN A 34 -3.79 6.22 32.00
N ASP A 35 -3.63 5.36 33.01
CA ASP A 35 -4.61 4.31 33.39
C ASP A 35 -5.07 3.46 32.18
N ILE A 36 -4.10 3.06 31.34
CA ILE A 36 -4.38 2.23 30.18
C ILE A 36 -4.69 0.79 30.65
N LYS A 37 -5.89 0.35 30.36
CA LYS A 37 -6.37 -1.00 30.74
C LYS A 37 -5.98 -2.06 29.73
N TRP A 38 -6.01 -1.72 28.45
CA TRP A 38 -5.79 -2.66 27.37
C TRP A 38 -4.74 -2.15 26.38
N VAL A 39 -3.91 -3.07 25.92
CA VAL A 39 -2.96 -2.84 24.83
C VAL A 39 -3.33 -3.75 23.67
N ASP A 40 -3.71 -3.15 22.57
CA ASP A 40 -4.00 -3.83 21.32
C ASP A 40 -2.68 -4.12 20.56
N LEU A 41 -2.23 -5.35 20.58
CA LEU A 41 -1.13 -5.81 19.76
C LEU A 41 -1.65 -6.09 18.35
N GLN A 42 -1.21 -5.29 17.38
CA GLN A 42 -1.68 -5.39 16.00
C GLN A 42 -0.57 -5.95 15.11
N PHE A 43 -0.87 -6.99 14.33
CA PHE A 43 0.05 -7.61 13.39
C PHE A 43 -0.64 -7.91 12.06
N THR A 44 0.13 -8.13 11.01
CA THR A 44 -0.38 -8.29 9.65
C THR A 44 -0.03 -9.66 9.12
N ASP A 45 -1.01 -10.36 8.55
CA ASP A 45 -0.80 -11.65 7.89
C ASP A 45 -0.15 -11.52 6.50
N ILE A 46 0.08 -12.66 5.85
CA ILE A 46 0.74 -12.74 4.54
C ILE A 46 -0.05 -11.97 3.45
N VAL A 47 -1.37 -11.98 3.50
CA VAL A 47 -2.22 -11.31 2.49
C VAL A 47 -2.50 -9.84 2.80
N GLY A 48 -2.04 -9.33 3.94
CA GLY A 48 -2.20 -7.92 4.32
C GLY A 48 -3.44 -7.62 5.15
N THR A 49 -4.00 -8.63 5.83
CA THR A 49 -5.07 -8.42 6.82
C THR A 49 -4.46 -8.01 8.15
N LEU A 50 -4.99 -6.95 8.74
CA LEU A 50 -4.59 -6.51 10.07
C LEU A 50 -5.38 -7.27 11.14
N HIS A 51 -4.68 -7.98 11.99
CA HIS A 51 -5.20 -8.70 13.14
C HIS A 51 -4.94 -7.94 14.44
N ARG A 52 -5.73 -8.22 15.46
CA ARG A 52 -5.65 -7.61 16.77
C ARG A 52 -5.78 -8.64 17.87
N PHE A 53 -4.93 -8.53 18.88
CA PHE A 53 -4.98 -9.26 20.12
C PHE A 53 -4.77 -8.28 21.28
N ALA A 54 -5.67 -8.28 22.28
CA ALA A 54 -5.60 -7.34 23.39
C ALA A 54 -5.06 -8.01 24.64
N VAL A 55 -4.10 -7.38 25.30
CA VAL A 55 -3.55 -7.80 26.60
C VAL A 55 -3.82 -6.73 27.66
N PRO A 56 -3.94 -7.10 28.96
CA PRO A 56 -4.02 -6.10 30.01
C PRO A 56 -2.78 -5.19 30.04
N GLY A 57 -2.95 -3.89 30.17
CA GLY A 57 -1.83 -2.94 30.17
C GLY A 57 -0.77 -3.26 31.23
N LYS A 58 -1.20 -3.74 32.40
CA LYS A 58 -0.30 -4.15 33.49
C LYS A 58 0.63 -5.34 33.14
N ASP A 59 0.26 -6.13 32.13
CA ASP A 59 1.00 -7.34 31.73
C ASP A 59 1.99 -7.04 30.57
N LEU A 60 1.99 -5.81 30.04
CA LEU A 60 2.96 -5.37 29.04
C LEU A 60 4.13 -4.64 29.73
N ASP A 61 5.13 -5.40 30.10
CA ASP A 61 6.40 -4.89 30.65
C ASP A 61 7.48 -4.72 29.58
N GLU A 62 8.68 -4.30 29.97
CA GLU A 62 9.81 -4.12 29.06
C GLU A 62 10.29 -5.45 28.45
N ASP A 63 10.14 -6.56 29.20
CA ASP A 63 10.50 -7.91 28.76
C ASP A 63 9.62 -8.35 27.56
N ALA A 64 8.36 -7.93 27.51
CA ALA A 64 7.47 -8.24 26.43
C ALA A 64 7.98 -7.73 25.07
N PHE A 65 8.72 -6.61 25.03
CA PHE A 65 9.32 -6.07 23.80
C PHE A 65 10.59 -6.83 23.35
N VAL A 66 11.09 -7.75 24.15
CA VAL A 66 12.26 -8.58 23.85
C VAL A 66 11.87 -10.04 23.63
N LYS A 67 11.01 -10.58 24.52
CA LYS A 67 10.63 -11.98 24.57
C LYS A 67 9.33 -12.29 23.81
N GLY A 68 8.59 -11.24 23.45
CA GLY A 68 7.27 -11.36 22.87
C GLY A 68 6.18 -11.73 23.88
N VAL A 69 4.93 -11.69 23.43
CA VAL A 69 3.73 -12.00 24.20
C VAL A 69 3.06 -13.23 23.60
N ASP A 70 2.65 -14.17 24.44
CA ASP A 70 1.89 -15.34 24.00
C ASP A 70 0.49 -14.90 23.55
N GLY A 71 0.08 -15.32 22.36
CA GLY A 71 -1.24 -15.04 21.80
C GLY A 71 -1.99 -16.32 21.49
N PRO A 72 -3.31 -16.38 21.77
CA PRO A 72 -4.10 -17.56 21.43
C PRO A 72 -4.20 -17.70 19.90
N ASN A 73 -4.03 -18.91 19.42
CA ASN A 73 -4.30 -19.31 18.02
C ASN A 73 -3.53 -18.55 16.93
N ILE A 74 -2.40 -17.91 17.22
CA ILE A 74 -1.59 -17.22 16.20
C ILE A 74 -1.20 -18.18 15.08
N ASN A 75 -0.92 -19.42 15.44
CA ASN A 75 -0.54 -20.46 14.48
C ASN A 75 -1.65 -20.77 13.45
N GLU A 76 -2.92 -20.57 13.79
CA GLU A 76 -4.04 -20.76 12.85
C GLU A 76 -4.09 -19.70 11.75
N ILE A 77 -3.53 -18.51 12.02
CA ILE A 77 -3.45 -17.40 11.05
C ILE A 77 -2.34 -17.64 10.03
N PHE A 78 -1.24 -18.23 10.49
CA PHE A 78 -0.09 -18.61 9.67
C PHE A 78 -0.14 -20.11 9.41
N LYS A 79 -0.79 -20.56 8.35
CA LYS A 79 -0.91 -21.96 7.95
C LYS A 79 0.48 -22.60 7.79
N GLY A 80 0.84 -23.56 8.64
CA GLY A 80 2.10 -24.29 8.55
C GLY A 80 2.04 -25.59 9.34
N GLU A 81 2.53 -26.69 8.76
CA GLU A 81 2.42 -28.06 9.31
C GLU A 81 3.35 -28.35 10.50
N GLU A 82 4.42 -27.60 10.68
CA GLU A 82 5.32 -27.72 11.83
C GLU A 82 5.25 -26.48 12.69
N ILE A 83 4.45 -26.57 13.72
CA ILE A 83 4.11 -25.45 14.58
C ILE A 83 5.19 -25.28 15.64
N SER A 84 6.19 -24.49 15.37
CA SER A 84 6.91 -23.79 16.42
C SER A 84 5.93 -22.83 17.09
N GLU A 85 5.87 -22.82 18.42
CA GLU A 85 5.07 -21.83 19.13
C GLU A 85 5.50 -20.43 18.67
N LEU A 86 4.53 -19.61 18.27
CA LEU A 86 4.75 -18.24 17.82
C LEU A 86 4.36 -17.26 18.92
N ARG A 87 5.08 -16.15 18.99
CA ARG A 87 4.79 -15.02 19.88
C ARG A 87 4.65 -13.73 19.10
N ILE A 88 3.85 -12.83 19.64
CA ILE A 88 3.72 -11.47 19.14
C ILE A 88 4.81 -10.62 19.79
N LEU A 89 5.68 -10.02 19.00
CA LEU A 89 6.74 -9.10 19.43
C LEU A 89 6.29 -7.66 19.24
N PRO A 90 5.93 -6.93 20.30
CA PRO A 90 5.56 -5.52 20.22
C PRO A 90 6.73 -4.67 19.70
N ASP A 91 6.41 -3.65 18.88
CA ASP A 91 7.38 -2.65 18.45
C ASP A 91 7.01 -1.29 19.07
N ALA A 92 7.88 -0.79 19.94
CA ALA A 92 7.64 0.47 20.66
C ALA A 92 7.42 1.66 19.70
N ASP A 93 8.09 1.69 18.54
CA ASP A 93 7.86 2.72 17.50
C ASP A 93 6.45 2.65 16.90
N GLY A 94 5.80 1.50 16.98
CA GLY A 94 4.42 1.29 16.53
C GLY A 94 3.34 1.69 17.54
N PHE A 95 3.74 2.25 18.68
CA PHE A 95 2.83 2.70 19.73
C PHE A 95 1.99 3.90 19.31
N ALA A 96 0.69 3.85 19.61
CA ALA A 96 -0.21 5.00 19.46
C ALA A 96 -1.43 4.90 20.39
N ARG A 97 -1.96 6.05 20.79
CA ARG A 97 -3.24 6.15 21.48
C ARG A 97 -4.37 5.92 20.46
N VAL A 98 -5.35 5.11 20.85
CA VAL A 98 -6.58 4.87 20.06
C VAL A 98 -7.61 5.96 20.40
N PRO A 99 -7.96 6.88 19.46
CA PRO A 99 -8.77 8.06 19.82
C PRO A 99 -10.22 7.77 20.16
N TRP A 100 -10.76 6.63 19.73
CA TRP A 100 -12.15 6.21 20.00
C TRP A 100 -12.28 5.28 21.22
N GLU A 101 -11.17 4.97 21.89
CA GLU A 101 -11.14 4.20 23.13
C GLU A 101 -10.23 4.86 24.15
N ASN A 102 -10.80 5.39 25.25
CA ASN A 102 -10.04 6.18 26.22
C ASN A 102 -9.04 5.36 27.06
N SER A 103 -9.29 4.06 27.24
CA SER A 103 -8.50 3.17 28.09
C SER A 103 -7.61 2.19 27.32
N SER A 104 -7.45 2.41 26.01
CA SER A 104 -6.68 1.51 25.13
C SER A 104 -5.62 2.27 24.35
N ILE A 105 -4.50 1.56 24.13
CA ILE A 105 -3.47 1.93 23.16
C ILE A 105 -3.30 0.79 22.18
N ARG A 106 -2.76 1.08 20.99
CA ARG A 106 -2.29 0.04 20.08
C ARG A 106 -0.78 0.02 20.01
N VAL A 107 -0.22 -1.15 19.73
CA VAL A 107 1.20 -1.33 19.39
C VAL A 107 1.29 -2.22 18.16
N LEU A 108 1.89 -1.71 17.09
CA LEU A 108 2.20 -2.56 15.92
C LEU A 108 3.25 -3.58 16.32
N SER A 109 3.09 -4.80 15.85
CA SER A 109 3.87 -5.94 16.31
C SER A 109 4.35 -6.78 15.13
N SER A 110 5.44 -7.50 15.35
CA SER A 110 5.96 -8.55 14.47
C SER A 110 5.73 -9.92 15.13
N ILE A 111 6.08 -10.98 14.41
CA ILE A 111 5.98 -12.36 14.90
C ILE A 111 7.37 -12.95 15.07
N ILE A 112 7.57 -13.68 16.17
CA ILE A 112 8.80 -14.43 16.45
C ILE A 112 8.51 -15.87 16.78
N VAL A 113 9.52 -16.73 16.60
CA VAL A 113 9.50 -18.12 17.06
C VAL A 113 9.80 -18.16 18.56
N ALA A 114 8.90 -18.70 19.36
CA ALA A 114 8.97 -18.65 20.83
C ALA A 114 10.25 -19.29 21.40
N ILE A 115 10.69 -20.42 20.83
CA ILE A 115 11.83 -21.20 21.35
C ILE A 115 13.16 -20.50 21.04
N THR A 116 13.32 -19.92 19.83
CA THR A 116 14.59 -19.35 19.39
C THR A 116 14.65 -17.83 19.58
N GLY A 117 13.51 -17.15 19.68
CA GLY A 117 13.40 -15.69 19.64
C GLY A 117 13.69 -15.07 18.27
N GLU A 118 13.89 -15.91 17.25
CA GLU A 118 14.15 -15.44 15.89
C GLU A 118 12.89 -14.91 15.23
N LYS A 119 13.05 -13.98 14.29
CA LYS A 119 11.95 -13.47 13.48
C LYS A 119 11.31 -14.58 12.67
N TYR A 120 9.97 -14.60 12.66
CA TYR A 120 9.23 -15.59 11.87
C TYR A 120 9.32 -15.24 10.38
N LEU A 121 9.80 -16.18 9.57
CA LEU A 121 10.08 -15.93 8.14
C LEU A 121 8.82 -15.59 7.33
N LYS A 122 7.64 -15.99 7.80
CA LYS A 122 6.37 -15.69 7.14
C LYS A 122 5.69 -14.41 7.67
N ASP A 123 6.34 -13.66 8.57
CA ASP A 123 5.89 -12.34 8.96
C ASP A 123 6.18 -11.33 7.86
N SER A 124 5.11 -10.77 7.25
CA SER A 124 5.25 -9.82 6.16
C SER A 124 5.97 -8.51 6.60
N ARG A 125 5.83 -8.10 7.87
CA ARG A 125 6.51 -6.91 8.40
C ARG A 125 8.02 -7.13 8.52
N TYR A 126 8.47 -8.35 8.77
CA TYR A 126 9.88 -8.72 8.77
C TYR A 126 10.55 -8.56 7.39
N VAL A 127 9.79 -8.75 6.30
CA VAL A 127 10.30 -8.55 4.93
C VAL A 127 10.87 -7.14 4.73
N ILE A 128 10.23 -6.13 5.32
CA ILE A 128 10.72 -4.74 5.26
C ILE A 128 12.06 -4.56 5.99
N GLU A 129 12.22 -5.17 7.15
CA GLU A 129 13.49 -5.11 7.90
C GLU A 129 14.61 -5.80 7.12
N HIS A 130 14.29 -6.90 6.46
CA HIS A 130 15.21 -7.61 5.58
C HIS A 130 15.57 -6.77 4.34
N MET A 131 14.59 -6.06 3.76
CA MET A 131 14.83 -5.13 2.66
C MET A 131 15.76 -3.97 3.08
N GLU A 132 15.59 -3.41 4.27
CA GLU A 132 16.48 -2.36 4.79
C GLU A 132 17.93 -2.86 4.95
N THR A 133 18.12 -4.13 5.30
CA THR A 133 19.44 -4.78 5.35
C THR A 133 20.04 -4.89 3.95
N SER A 134 19.24 -5.30 2.97
CA SER A 134 19.65 -5.40 1.56
C SER A 134 20.02 -4.04 0.96
N LEU A 135 19.30 -2.96 1.33
CA LEU A 135 19.64 -1.59 0.94
C LEU A 135 21.03 -1.18 1.45
N LYS A 136 21.34 -1.47 2.72
CA LYS A 136 22.65 -1.16 3.32
C LYS A 136 23.77 -1.91 2.61
N ALA A 137 23.56 -3.20 2.28
CA ALA A 137 24.50 -4.00 1.51
C ALA A 137 24.76 -3.42 0.10
N ALA A 138 23.76 -2.78 -0.51
CA ALA A 138 23.90 -2.07 -1.79
C ALA A 138 24.48 -0.64 -1.65
N GLY A 139 24.94 -0.23 -0.47
CA GLY A 139 25.49 1.11 -0.20
C GLY A 139 24.42 2.23 -0.19
N ILE A 140 23.16 1.87 0.03
CA ILE A 140 22.03 2.78 0.20
C ILE A 140 21.73 2.87 1.69
N THR A 141 21.64 4.08 2.22
CA THR A 141 21.40 4.29 3.66
C THR A 141 19.96 3.99 4.04
N THR A 142 19.01 4.43 3.20
CA THR A 142 17.56 4.21 3.41
C THR A 142 16.78 4.41 2.11
N ALA A 143 15.61 3.81 2.05
CA ALA A 143 14.59 4.17 1.08
C ALA A 143 13.51 5.00 1.77
N ARG A 144 12.97 5.99 1.06
CA ARG A 144 11.81 6.77 1.49
C ARG A 144 10.64 6.50 0.56
N VAL A 145 9.47 6.30 1.16
CA VAL A 145 8.25 5.96 0.45
C VAL A 145 7.12 6.89 0.86
N ASN A 146 6.28 7.25 -0.11
CA ASN A 146 5.01 7.91 0.12
C ASN A 146 3.92 7.22 -0.72
N SER A 147 2.65 7.39 -0.36
CA SER A 147 1.55 6.77 -1.11
C SER A 147 0.35 7.71 -1.23
N GLU A 148 -0.25 7.76 -2.42
CA GLU A 148 -1.59 8.30 -2.61
C GLU A 148 -2.56 7.12 -2.68
N VAL A 149 -3.59 7.13 -1.84
CA VAL A 149 -4.49 5.99 -1.65
C VAL A 149 -5.92 6.40 -1.96
N GLU A 150 -6.56 5.70 -2.88
CA GLU A 150 -7.98 5.84 -3.16
C GLU A 150 -8.76 4.71 -2.47
N PHE A 151 -9.94 5.02 -1.95
CA PHE A 151 -10.86 4.07 -1.33
C PHE A 151 -12.29 4.60 -1.41
N TYR A 152 -13.28 3.77 -1.13
CA TYR A 152 -14.68 4.18 -1.15
C TYR A 152 -15.27 4.19 0.25
N LEU A 153 -16.21 5.13 0.46
CA LEU A 153 -17.08 5.18 1.63
C LEU A 153 -18.52 5.00 1.19
N PHE A 154 -19.16 3.91 1.58
CA PHE A 154 -20.58 3.64 1.26
C PHE A 154 -21.44 3.80 2.48
N ASP A 155 -22.69 4.27 2.30
CA ASP A 155 -23.65 4.40 3.39
C ASP A 155 -24.15 3.03 3.85
N ALA A 156 -24.39 2.10 2.92
CA ALA A 156 -24.69 0.71 3.23
C ALA A 156 -24.24 -0.24 2.14
N VAL A 157 -23.89 -1.46 2.54
CA VAL A 157 -23.66 -2.59 1.65
C VAL A 157 -24.42 -3.78 2.22
N SER A 158 -25.36 -4.31 1.45
CA SER A 158 -26.06 -5.53 1.80
C SER A 158 -25.78 -6.63 0.78
N THR A 159 -25.60 -7.85 1.28
CA THR A 159 -25.43 -9.04 0.44
C THR A 159 -26.53 -10.03 0.78
N ASP A 160 -27.27 -10.45 -0.22
CA ASP A 160 -28.24 -11.54 -0.08
C ASP A 160 -27.56 -12.84 -0.54
N LYS A 161 -27.30 -13.70 0.42
CA LYS A 161 -26.80 -15.06 0.20
C LYS A 161 -27.78 -16.03 0.80
N THR A 162 -28.57 -16.70 -0.03
CA THR A 162 -29.36 -17.80 0.48
C THR A 162 -28.44 -18.93 0.97
N PRO A 163 -28.81 -19.65 2.05
CA PRO A 163 -28.02 -20.74 2.61
C PRO A 163 -27.62 -21.81 1.58
N ASN A 164 -28.41 -21.98 0.54
CA ASN A 164 -28.20 -22.97 -0.53
C ASN A 164 -27.47 -22.41 -1.75
N GLY A 165 -26.93 -21.20 -1.68
CA GLY A 165 -26.17 -20.59 -2.79
C GLY A 165 -26.99 -20.25 -4.04
N GLN A 166 -28.32 -20.30 -3.95
CA GLN A 166 -29.20 -20.10 -5.12
C GLN A 166 -29.38 -18.65 -5.51
N THR A 167 -29.15 -17.69 -4.60
CA THR A 167 -29.14 -16.27 -4.90
C THR A 167 -27.86 -15.63 -4.39
N SER A 168 -27.27 -14.79 -5.23
CA SER A 168 -26.16 -13.91 -4.89
C SER A 168 -26.46 -12.54 -5.45
N SER A 169 -26.90 -11.64 -4.60
CA SER A 169 -27.08 -10.24 -4.94
C SER A 169 -26.36 -9.35 -3.94
N HIS A 170 -25.99 -8.18 -4.37
CA HIS A 170 -25.48 -7.14 -3.49
C HIS A 170 -26.10 -5.80 -3.86
N VAL A 171 -26.39 -5.00 -2.84
CA VAL A 171 -26.88 -3.63 -2.99
C VAL A 171 -25.88 -2.71 -2.30
N ILE A 172 -25.47 -1.69 -3.00
CA ILE A 172 -24.59 -0.64 -2.49
C ILE A 172 -25.37 0.67 -2.49
N GLU A 173 -25.42 1.31 -1.33
CA GLU A 173 -26.05 2.62 -1.16
C GLU A 173 -24.97 3.66 -0.86
N SER A 174 -25.11 4.83 -1.46
CA SER A 174 -24.24 5.97 -1.22
C SER A 174 -25.01 7.27 -1.40
N ARG A 175 -24.87 8.21 -0.45
CA ARG A 175 -25.40 9.57 -0.58
C ARG A 175 -24.79 10.34 -1.75
N GLU A 176 -23.60 9.96 -2.18
CA GLU A 176 -22.92 10.50 -3.38
C GLU A 176 -23.15 9.62 -4.62
N GLY A 177 -24.09 8.65 -4.57
CA GLY A 177 -24.34 7.75 -5.69
C GLY A 177 -24.82 8.50 -6.93
N VAL A 178 -24.27 8.12 -8.11
CA VAL A 178 -24.68 8.70 -9.41
C VAL A 178 -26.15 8.46 -9.74
N TRP A 179 -26.80 7.55 -9.04
CA TRP A 179 -28.24 7.24 -9.11
C TRP A 179 -29.11 8.19 -8.25
N ASN A 180 -28.51 9.08 -7.47
CA ASN A 180 -29.22 10.06 -6.67
C ASN A 180 -29.58 11.30 -7.49
N PRO A 181 -30.63 12.09 -7.06
CA PRO A 181 -31.04 13.29 -7.77
C PRO A 181 -30.00 14.41 -7.85
N SER A 182 -29.02 14.42 -6.95
CA SER A 182 -27.95 15.44 -6.88
C SER A 182 -26.59 14.79 -6.93
N PRO A 183 -26.19 14.23 -8.08
CA PRO A 183 -24.88 13.61 -8.21
C PRO A 183 -23.75 14.66 -8.20
N VAL A 184 -22.53 14.23 -7.94
CA VAL A 184 -21.33 15.05 -8.11
C VAL A 184 -21.30 15.60 -9.54
N THR A 185 -21.28 16.93 -9.68
CA THR A 185 -21.46 17.62 -10.97
C THR A 185 -20.18 17.79 -11.78
N THR A 186 -19.00 17.53 -11.19
CA THR A 186 -17.73 17.59 -11.92
C THR A 186 -17.62 16.43 -12.90
N LYS A 187 -16.94 16.65 -14.01
CA LYS A 187 -16.84 15.67 -15.09
C LYS A 187 -16.34 14.29 -14.62
N GLU A 188 -15.40 14.26 -13.68
CA GLU A 188 -14.77 13.04 -13.17
C GLU A 188 -14.84 12.91 -11.64
N GLY A 189 -15.66 13.67 -10.95
CA GLY A 189 -15.72 13.64 -9.48
C GLY A 189 -14.50 14.27 -8.78
N ALA A 190 -13.34 14.28 -9.42
CA ALA A 190 -12.10 14.79 -8.85
C ALA A 190 -12.23 16.26 -8.40
N TYR A 191 -11.75 16.52 -7.17
CA TYR A 191 -11.82 17.84 -6.55
C TYR A 191 -13.24 18.40 -6.39
N ALA A 192 -14.24 17.52 -6.25
CA ALA A 192 -15.56 17.96 -5.85
C ALA A 192 -15.44 18.82 -4.58
N ASN A 193 -16.27 19.86 -4.47
CA ASN A 193 -16.34 20.69 -3.30
C ASN A 193 -17.72 20.57 -2.64
N GLU A 194 -17.84 21.09 -1.45
CA GLU A 194 -19.13 21.19 -0.75
C GLU A 194 -20.14 22.03 -1.56
N PRO A 195 -21.42 21.67 -1.53
CA PRO A 195 -22.05 20.61 -0.74
C PRO A 195 -21.99 19.21 -1.38
N PHE A 196 -21.32 19.02 -2.52
CA PHE A 196 -21.32 17.76 -3.28
C PHE A 196 -20.31 16.74 -2.75
N ASP A 197 -19.25 17.18 -2.05
CA ASP A 197 -18.30 16.32 -1.32
C ASP A 197 -18.87 16.01 0.08
N MET A 198 -19.94 15.20 0.12
CA MET A 198 -20.73 14.94 1.33
C MET A 198 -19.99 14.10 2.37
N LEU A 199 -18.92 13.41 1.96
CA LEU A 199 -18.12 12.54 2.82
C LEU A 199 -16.80 13.19 3.24
N SER A 200 -16.60 14.48 2.91
CA SER A 200 -15.41 15.25 3.24
C SER A 200 -15.06 15.26 4.74
N ALA A 201 -16.07 15.33 5.61
CA ALA A 201 -15.89 15.32 7.06
C ALA A 201 -15.28 14.01 7.57
N ILE A 202 -15.72 12.85 7.05
CA ILE A 202 -15.18 11.53 7.43
C ILE A 202 -13.72 11.44 6.94
N ARG A 203 -13.45 11.83 5.70
CA ARG A 203 -12.09 11.84 5.14
C ARG A 203 -11.18 12.80 5.91
N GLY A 204 -11.67 13.98 6.28
CA GLY A 204 -10.95 14.94 7.13
C GLY A 204 -10.59 14.34 8.49
N GLN A 205 -11.54 13.68 9.15
CA GLN A 205 -11.29 12.97 10.42
C GLN A 205 -10.22 11.89 10.27
N VAL A 206 -10.21 11.14 9.15
CA VAL A 206 -9.15 10.16 8.86
C VAL A 206 -7.78 10.85 8.80
N ALA A 207 -7.66 11.94 8.02
CA ALA A 207 -6.41 12.68 7.87
C ALA A 207 -5.92 13.30 9.20
N ASP A 208 -6.81 13.90 9.96
CA ASP A 208 -6.50 14.48 11.27
C ASP A 208 -6.05 13.41 12.26
N THR A 209 -6.74 12.27 12.30
CA THR A 209 -6.38 11.16 13.18
C THR A 209 -5.02 10.58 12.84
N MET A 210 -4.70 10.39 11.54
CA MET A 210 -3.39 9.98 11.07
C MET A 210 -2.29 10.91 11.61
N THR A 211 -2.51 12.22 11.52
CA THR A 211 -1.51 13.22 11.87
C THR A 211 -1.40 13.43 13.38
N THR A 212 -2.53 13.56 14.08
CA THR A 212 -2.55 13.97 15.49
C THR A 212 -2.33 12.80 16.44
N SER A 213 -2.96 11.64 16.21
CA SER A 213 -2.90 10.49 17.12
C SER A 213 -1.79 9.53 16.75
N PHE A 214 -1.64 9.22 15.46
CA PHE A 214 -0.71 8.21 14.97
C PHE A 214 0.60 8.78 14.41
N LYS A 215 0.73 10.12 14.35
CA LYS A 215 1.95 10.84 13.95
C LYS A 215 2.47 10.53 12.54
N TYR A 216 1.61 10.05 11.65
CA TYR A 216 1.96 9.88 10.24
C TYR A 216 1.57 11.14 9.45
N PRO A 217 2.48 11.70 8.63
CA PRO A 217 2.21 12.90 7.86
C PRO A 217 1.20 12.62 6.74
N ILE A 218 0.28 13.56 6.54
CA ILE A 218 -0.63 13.59 5.41
C ILE A 218 -0.32 14.83 4.58
N ASP A 219 -0.04 14.63 3.29
CA ASP A 219 0.28 15.71 2.35
C ASP A 219 -0.98 16.46 1.92
N TYR A 220 -2.05 15.72 1.62
CA TYR A 220 -3.37 16.25 1.26
C TYR A 220 -4.44 15.15 1.28
N HIS A 221 -5.70 15.57 1.24
CA HIS A 221 -6.84 14.70 0.97
C HIS A 221 -7.86 15.42 0.08
N CYS A 222 -8.58 14.68 -0.74
CA CYS A 222 -9.62 15.22 -1.62
C CYS A 222 -10.61 14.12 -2.04
N HIS A 223 -11.71 14.52 -2.68
CA HIS A 223 -12.60 13.59 -3.36
C HIS A 223 -11.85 12.89 -4.50
N GLY A 224 -12.10 11.60 -4.71
CA GLY A 224 -11.51 10.80 -5.79
C GLY A 224 -12.07 11.13 -7.17
N LYS A 225 -11.63 10.39 -8.19
CA LYS A 225 -12.07 10.60 -9.58
C LYS A 225 -13.45 10.00 -9.88
N SER A 226 -13.89 9.00 -9.13
CA SER A 226 -15.25 8.49 -9.23
C SER A 226 -16.26 9.60 -8.89
N LYS A 227 -17.42 9.52 -9.48
CA LYS A 227 -18.56 10.39 -9.08
C LYS A 227 -19.31 9.85 -7.87
N THR A 228 -18.95 8.65 -7.40
CA THR A 228 -19.64 7.94 -6.33
C THR A 228 -18.68 7.69 -5.19
N ALA A 229 -18.73 8.51 -4.15
CA ALA A 229 -18.15 8.23 -2.83
C ALA A 229 -16.66 7.85 -2.76
N GLN A 230 -15.88 8.11 -3.79
CA GLN A 230 -14.46 7.79 -3.78
C GLN A 230 -13.66 8.86 -3.04
N GLN A 231 -12.86 8.44 -2.10
CA GLN A 231 -11.99 9.27 -1.29
C GLN A 231 -10.54 9.09 -1.72
N LYS A 232 -9.72 10.13 -1.56
CA LYS A 232 -8.28 10.09 -1.75
C LYS A 232 -7.56 10.70 -0.56
N VAL A 233 -6.54 10.01 -0.07
CA VAL A 233 -5.64 10.49 0.99
C VAL A 233 -4.20 10.25 0.55
N ALA A 234 -3.37 11.27 0.61
CA ALA A 234 -1.95 11.21 0.32
C ALA A 234 -1.15 11.13 1.62
N ILE A 235 -0.57 9.97 1.90
CA ILE A 235 0.35 9.76 3.01
C ILE A 235 1.69 10.39 2.63
N GLY A 236 2.21 11.26 3.47
CA GLY A 236 3.49 11.92 3.26
C GLY A 236 4.68 10.96 3.31
N THR A 237 5.84 11.46 2.93
CA THR A 237 7.07 10.66 2.82
C THR A 237 7.56 10.18 4.18
N ASN A 238 7.83 8.89 4.29
CA ASN A 238 8.36 8.21 5.47
C ASN A 238 9.53 7.29 5.12
N THR A 239 10.23 6.75 6.14
CA THR A 239 11.12 5.59 5.98
C THR A 239 10.31 4.39 5.50
N LEU A 240 10.99 3.39 4.93
CA LEU A 240 10.31 2.25 4.31
C LEU A 240 9.35 1.54 5.26
N LYS A 241 9.80 1.20 6.47
CA LYS A 241 8.97 0.55 7.50
C LYS A 241 7.78 1.45 7.91
N ASN A 242 8.05 2.70 8.24
CA ASN A 242 7.00 3.61 8.67
C ASN A 242 5.97 3.92 7.58
N ALA A 243 6.35 3.89 6.31
CA ALA A 243 5.42 4.07 5.21
C ALA A 243 4.45 2.89 5.07
N ALA A 244 4.94 1.65 5.25
CA ALA A 244 4.10 0.46 5.25
C ALA A 244 3.16 0.44 6.48
N ASP A 245 3.69 0.73 7.66
CA ASP A 245 2.92 0.88 8.91
C ASP A 245 1.86 1.99 8.79
N ALA A 246 2.18 3.11 8.14
CA ALA A 246 1.26 4.22 7.90
C ALA A 246 0.09 3.81 6.99
N PHE A 247 0.35 3.04 5.94
CA PHE A 247 -0.71 2.56 5.06
C PHE A 247 -1.65 1.58 5.78
N MET A 248 -1.12 0.62 6.56
CA MET A 248 -1.94 -0.27 7.39
C MET A 248 -2.76 0.52 8.41
N THR A 249 -2.17 1.56 9.00
CA THR A 249 -2.84 2.47 9.93
C THR A 249 -3.95 3.27 9.24
N LEU A 250 -3.73 3.75 8.00
CA LEU A 250 -4.77 4.42 7.22
C LEU A 250 -6.00 3.52 7.03
N LYS A 251 -5.79 2.26 6.65
CA LYS A 251 -6.88 1.27 6.51
C LYS A 251 -7.65 1.09 7.82
N TYR A 252 -6.93 0.98 8.92
CA TYR A 252 -7.51 0.83 10.26
C TYR A 252 -8.34 2.05 10.66
N ILE A 253 -7.79 3.26 10.51
CA ILE A 253 -8.49 4.51 10.85
C ILE A 253 -9.69 4.74 9.95
N ALA A 254 -9.55 4.54 8.62
CA ALA A 254 -10.64 4.76 7.68
C ALA A 254 -11.85 3.86 7.98
N ARG A 255 -11.60 2.58 8.33
CA ARG A 255 -12.69 1.65 8.71
C ARG A 255 -13.36 2.05 10.02
N ASN A 256 -12.58 2.48 11.03
CA ASN A 256 -13.16 2.92 12.30
C ASN A 256 -13.90 4.26 12.18
N ALA A 257 -13.36 5.24 11.46
CA ALA A 257 -14.03 6.51 11.20
C ALA A 257 -15.33 6.31 10.42
N ALA A 258 -15.32 5.43 9.41
CA ALA A 258 -16.53 5.04 8.67
C ALA A 258 -17.56 4.39 9.59
N PHE A 259 -17.15 3.42 10.41
CA PHE A 259 -18.04 2.74 11.37
C PHE A 259 -18.70 3.73 12.34
N LEU A 260 -17.92 4.64 12.92
CA LEU A 260 -18.42 5.69 13.82
C LEU A 260 -19.39 6.67 13.14
N ALA A 261 -19.26 6.84 11.83
CA ALA A 261 -20.14 7.67 11.00
C ALA A 261 -21.31 6.90 10.37
N ASN A 262 -21.56 5.64 10.79
CA ASN A 262 -22.54 4.73 10.20
C ASN A 262 -22.39 4.58 8.68
N THR A 263 -21.15 4.48 8.20
CA THR A 263 -20.76 4.21 6.82
C THR A 263 -19.77 3.04 6.77
N MET A 264 -19.42 2.59 5.59
CA MET A 264 -18.50 1.46 5.37
C MET A 264 -17.37 1.87 4.45
N ALA A 265 -16.12 1.69 4.88
CA ALA A 265 -14.93 1.91 4.06
C ALA A 265 -14.50 0.63 3.36
N THR A 266 -14.25 0.71 2.05
CA THR A 266 -13.67 -0.39 1.28
C THR A 266 -12.46 0.05 0.48
N PHE A 267 -11.43 -0.80 0.53
CA PHE A 267 -10.19 -0.68 -0.27
C PHE A 267 -10.19 -1.66 -1.46
N MET A 268 -11.36 -2.13 -1.85
CA MET A 268 -11.54 -2.97 -3.02
C MET A 268 -11.12 -2.21 -4.30
N PRO A 269 -10.32 -2.80 -5.20
CA PRO A 269 -9.84 -2.13 -6.40
C PRO A 269 -10.94 -1.67 -7.34
N LEU A 270 -12.01 -2.46 -7.51
CA LEU A 270 -13.16 -2.11 -8.34
C LEU A 270 -14.47 -2.54 -7.65
N PRO A 271 -15.01 -1.72 -6.73
CA PRO A 271 -16.25 -2.07 -6.02
C PRO A 271 -17.51 -1.88 -6.87
N LEU A 272 -17.48 -0.96 -7.84
CA LEU A 272 -18.59 -0.64 -8.74
C LEU A 272 -18.22 -0.94 -10.18
N SER A 273 -18.91 -1.87 -10.83
CA SER A 273 -18.57 -2.33 -12.19
C SER A 273 -18.63 -1.23 -13.25
N ASN A 274 -19.45 -0.19 -13.05
CA ASN A 274 -19.66 0.90 -14.00
C ASN A 274 -19.03 2.24 -13.58
N ASP A 275 -18.17 2.24 -12.54
CA ASP A 275 -17.50 3.45 -12.05
C ASP A 275 -15.98 3.26 -12.03
N ARG A 276 -15.23 4.29 -11.62
CA ARG A 276 -13.77 4.25 -11.51
C ARG A 276 -13.31 3.23 -10.47
N GLY A 277 -12.20 2.56 -10.74
CA GLY A 277 -11.52 1.77 -9.72
C GLY A 277 -10.69 2.62 -8.77
N SER A 278 -10.34 2.06 -7.62
CA SER A 278 -9.40 2.66 -6.67
C SER A 278 -7.98 2.33 -7.07
N SER A 279 -7.15 3.35 -7.24
CA SER A 279 -5.71 3.23 -7.47
C SER A 279 -4.91 3.57 -6.22
N MET A 280 -3.68 3.10 -6.20
CA MET A 280 -2.67 3.50 -5.25
C MET A 280 -1.40 3.89 -6.00
N HIS A 281 -0.89 5.10 -5.74
CA HIS A 281 0.37 5.52 -6.32
C HIS A 281 1.46 5.42 -5.25
N ILE A 282 2.51 4.64 -5.54
CA ILE A 282 3.60 4.37 -4.59
C ILE A 282 4.85 5.08 -5.09
N GLY A 283 5.22 6.17 -4.43
CA GLY A 283 6.43 6.92 -4.70
C GLY A 283 7.59 6.42 -3.87
N SER A 284 8.75 6.17 -4.48
CA SER A 284 9.96 5.75 -3.79
C SER A 284 11.17 6.58 -4.20
N SER A 285 12.13 6.72 -3.28
CA SER A 285 13.43 7.32 -3.52
C SER A 285 14.49 6.65 -2.65
N LEU A 286 15.71 6.53 -3.19
CA LEU A 286 16.86 5.94 -2.48
C LEU A 286 17.78 7.06 -1.99
N TRP A 287 18.32 6.88 -0.79
CA TRP A 287 19.13 7.89 -0.12
C TRP A 287 20.50 7.37 0.28
N LYS A 288 21.52 8.16 -0.01
CA LYS A 288 22.90 7.96 0.48
C LYS A 288 23.20 9.06 1.49
N LYS A 289 23.16 8.71 2.78
CA LYS A 289 23.16 9.70 3.87
C LYS A 289 22.00 10.71 3.65
N ASP A 290 22.30 11.99 3.53
CA ASP A 290 21.32 13.06 3.36
C ASP A 290 21.05 13.43 1.90
N ARG A 291 21.59 12.67 0.93
CA ARG A 291 21.41 12.94 -0.50
C ARG A 291 20.46 11.98 -1.15
N ASN A 292 19.49 12.52 -1.86
CA ASN A 292 18.61 11.73 -2.72
C ASN A 292 19.40 11.23 -3.94
N ALA A 293 19.58 9.91 -4.06
CA ALA A 293 20.35 9.29 -5.12
C ALA A 293 19.66 9.38 -6.49
N PHE A 294 18.38 9.76 -6.52
CA PHE A 294 17.61 9.86 -7.77
C PHE A 294 17.72 11.23 -8.44
N TYR A 295 18.20 12.25 -7.73
CA TYR A 295 18.26 13.60 -8.28
C TYR A 295 19.56 13.86 -9.04
N ASP A 296 19.42 14.49 -10.21
CA ASP A 296 20.52 15.06 -11.00
C ASP A 296 20.03 16.34 -11.69
N SER A 297 20.60 17.48 -11.30
CA SER A 297 20.26 18.79 -11.89
C SER A 297 20.72 18.97 -13.35
N ALA A 298 21.66 18.14 -13.81
CA ALA A 298 22.17 18.20 -15.18
C ALA A 298 21.23 17.51 -16.19
N ASP A 299 20.38 16.60 -15.75
CA ASP A 299 19.37 15.97 -16.61
C ASP A 299 18.25 16.98 -16.94
N LYS A 300 18.15 17.35 -18.21
CA LYS A 300 17.19 18.35 -18.70
C LYS A 300 15.76 17.84 -18.79
N TYR A 301 15.57 16.51 -18.88
CA TYR A 301 14.25 15.95 -19.09
C TYR A 301 13.46 15.82 -17.78
N ALA A 302 13.98 15.10 -16.83
CA ALA A 302 13.25 14.78 -15.60
C ALA A 302 14.05 15.09 -14.32
N GLN A 303 15.26 15.63 -14.44
CA GLN A 303 16.21 15.86 -13.35
C GLN A 303 16.47 14.57 -12.54
N ILE A 304 16.64 13.46 -13.24
CA ILE A 304 16.93 12.16 -12.63
C ILE A 304 18.35 11.68 -12.94
N SER A 305 18.97 11.07 -11.96
CA SER A 305 20.28 10.48 -12.07
C SER A 305 20.26 9.18 -12.88
N GLN A 306 21.47 8.71 -13.30
CA GLN A 306 21.61 7.41 -13.92
C GLN A 306 21.17 6.26 -12.98
N ILE A 307 21.34 6.43 -11.65
CA ILE A 307 20.83 5.46 -10.65
C ILE A 307 19.30 5.36 -10.74
N ALA A 308 18.60 6.48 -10.85
CA ALA A 308 17.15 6.47 -11.02
C ALA A 308 16.72 5.83 -12.34
N ARG A 309 17.47 6.03 -13.43
CA ARG A 309 17.21 5.37 -14.72
C ARG A 309 17.34 3.85 -14.61
N TYR A 310 18.40 3.36 -13.99
CA TYR A 310 18.58 1.93 -13.74
C TYR A 310 17.49 1.36 -12.80
N TYR A 311 17.10 2.13 -11.79
CA TYR A 311 16.02 1.74 -10.90
C TYR A 311 14.69 1.61 -11.65
N ILE A 312 14.36 2.56 -12.51
CA ILE A 312 13.19 2.49 -13.40
C ILE A 312 13.31 1.28 -14.33
N GLY A 313 14.48 1.07 -14.94
CA GLY A 313 14.75 -0.07 -15.82
C GLY A 313 14.43 -1.41 -15.16
N GLY A 314 14.84 -1.58 -13.90
CA GLY A 314 14.53 -2.79 -13.12
C GLY A 314 13.04 -2.94 -12.83
N ILE A 315 12.34 -1.87 -12.45
CA ILE A 315 10.89 -1.92 -12.25
C ILE A 315 10.16 -2.32 -13.56
N LEU A 316 10.59 -1.82 -14.70
CA LEU A 316 9.99 -2.17 -15.99
C LEU A 316 10.33 -3.60 -16.42
N GLU A 317 11.58 -4.07 -16.19
CA GLU A 317 12.00 -5.44 -16.49
C GLU A 317 11.12 -6.44 -15.75
N HIS A 318 10.90 -6.22 -14.46
CA HIS A 318 10.10 -7.09 -13.59
C HIS A 318 8.61 -6.71 -13.51
N GLY A 319 8.14 -5.77 -14.33
CA GLY A 319 6.83 -5.14 -14.21
C GLY A 319 5.66 -6.12 -14.22
N ALA A 320 5.73 -7.18 -15.04
CA ALA A 320 4.69 -8.20 -15.10
C ALA A 320 4.64 -9.05 -13.80
N ALA A 321 5.80 -9.49 -13.31
CA ALA A 321 5.91 -10.23 -12.06
C ALA A 321 5.55 -9.38 -10.82
N LEU A 322 5.95 -8.10 -10.81
CA LEU A 322 5.58 -7.15 -9.77
C LEU A 322 4.06 -6.98 -9.65
N SER A 323 3.31 -7.15 -10.75
CA SER A 323 1.86 -7.02 -10.74
C SER A 323 1.19 -7.88 -9.68
N LEU A 324 1.73 -9.05 -9.36
CA LEU A 324 1.20 -9.95 -8.33
C LEU A 324 1.22 -9.33 -6.93
N PHE A 325 2.21 -8.47 -6.63
CA PHE A 325 2.35 -7.81 -5.32
C PHE A 325 1.64 -6.46 -5.26
N ILE A 326 1.57 -5.74 -6.39
CA ILE A 326 0.96 -4.41 -6.45
C ILE A 326 -0.50 -4.41 -6.91
N ASN A 327 -0.98 -5.56 -7.42
CA ASN A 327 -2.36 -5.83 -7.85
C ASN A 327 -2.78 -7.24 -7.40
N PRO A 328 -2.86 -7.51 -6.06
CA PRO A 328 -2.82 -8.86 -5.52
C PRO A 328 -4.15 -9.61 -5.52
N THR A 329 -5.21 -9.07 -6.15
CA THR A 329 -6.53 -9.70 -6.13
C THR A 329 -7.08 -9.90 -7.55
N ILE A 330 -7.97 -10.87 -7.72
CA ILE A 330 -8.69 -11.06 -9.00
C ILE A 330 -9.44 -9.78 -9.39
N ASN A 331 -9.95 -9.04 -8.42
CA ASN A 331 -10.63 -7.76 -8.63
C ASN A 331 -9.67 -6.66 -9.12
N SER A 332 -8.37 -6.74 -8.78
CA SER A 332 -7.32 -5.85 -9.31
C SER A 332 -7.24 -5.91 -10.83
N TYR A 333 -7.32 -7.12 -11.41
CA TYR A 333 -7.24 -7.31 -12.87
C TYR A 333 -8.52 -6.86 -13.58
N LYS A 334 -9.69 -6.89 -12.91
CA LYS A 334 -10.90 -6.24 -13.43
C LYS A 334 -10.72 -4.72 -13.52
N ARG A 335 -10.04 -4.11 -12.54
CA ARG A 335 -9.65 -2.69 -12.58
C ARG A 335 -8.66 -2.42 -13.72
N LEU A 336 -7.57 -3.22 -13.83
CA LEU A 336 -6.53 -3.05 -14.85
C LEU A 336 -7.06 -3.21 -16.28
N LYS A 337 -8.03 -4.10 -16.53
CA LYS A 337 -8.71 -4.21 -17.84
C LYS A 337 -9.45 -2.93 -18.21
N ARG A 338 -9.97 -2.21 -17.24
CA ARG A 338 -10.67 -0.95 -17.43
C ARG A 338 -9.72 0.24 -17.56
N ASP A 339 -8.79 0.36 -16.63
CA ASP A 339 -7.79 1.43 -16.56
C ASP A 339 -6.43 0.84 -16.98
N ARG A 340 -6.24 0.64 -18.30
CA ARG A 340 -5.07 -0.03 -18.86
C ARG A 340 -3.77 0.67 -18.46
N HIS A 341 -2.81 -0.12 -18.00
CA HIS A 341 -1.47 0.35 -17.71
C HIS A 341 -0.44 -0.43 -18.54
N TYR A 342 0.56 0.31 -19.01
CA TYR A 342 1.62 -0.21 -19.86
C TYR A 342 2.94 -0.24 -19.12
N ILE A 343 3.75 -1.25 -19.36
CA ILE A 343 5.12 -1.37 -18.84
C ILE A 343 5.98 -0.35 -19.61
N ALA A 344 5.92 0.88 -19.15
CA ALA A 344 6.61 2.04 -19.70
C ALA A 344 6.80 3.07 -18.59
N TRP A 345 7.64 4.06 -18.83
CA TRP A 345 7.80 5.19 -17.93
C TRP A 345 7.60 6.53 -18.65
N SER A 346 7.16 7.55 -17.93
CA SER A 346 7.02 8.91 -18.45
C SER A 346 6.95 9.96 -17.33
N LYS A 347 6.92 11.24 -17.69
CA LYS A 347 6.60 12.32 -16.75
C LYS A 347 5.09 12.56 -16.59
N HIS A 348 4.33 12.40 -17.66
CA HIS A 348 2.96 12.91 -17.75
C HIS A 348 1.90 11.85 -18.05
N ASN A 349 2.27 10.74 -18.67
CA ASN A 349 1.31 9.74 -19.11
C ASN A 349 0.76 8.93 -17.93
N ASN A 350 -0.55 9.02 -17.68
CA ASN A 350 -1.20 8.32 -16.58
C ASN A 350 -1.31 6.81 -16.80
N ASN A 351 -1.19 6.34 -18.04
CA ASN A 351 -1.24 4.93 -18.38
C ASN A 351 0.15 4.24 -18.32
N SER A 352 1.22 4.98 -18.05
CA SER A 352 2.52 4.39 -17.77
C SER A 352 2.56 3.77 -16.38
N MET A 353 3.12 2.57 -16.26
CA MET A 353 3.34 1.89 -14.98
C MET A 353 4.20 2.74 -14.05
N VAL A 354 5.22 3.40 -14.60
CA VAL A 354 6.15 4.22 -13.84
C VAL A 354 6.05 5.68 -14.28
N LYS A 355 5.98 6.58 -13.30
CA LYS A 355 6.02 8.03 -13.52
C LYS A 355 7.17 8.67 -12.74
N VAL A 356 7.73 9.72 -13.34
CA VAL A 356 8.67 10.61 -12.66
C VAL A 356 8.03 12.00 -12.60
N PRO A 357 7.31 12.32 -11.52
CA PRO A 357 6.63 13.63 -11.42
C PRO A 357 7.62 14.78 -11.51
N ASN A 358 7.18 15.89 -12.12
CA ASN A 358 7.92 17.11 -12.04
C ASN A 358 8.00 17.56 -10.58
N ALA A 359 9.21 17.56 -10.02
CA ALA A 359 9.46 18.26 -8.77
C ALA A 359 9.52 19.78 -9.04
N ARG A 360 9.41 20.59 -7.99
CA ARG A 360 9.74 22.02 -8.10
C ARG A 360 11.17 22.15 -8.62
N ALA A 361 11.44 23.19 -9.37
CA ALA A 361 12.80 23.43 -9.88
C ALA A 361 13.81 23.41 -8.71
N ASN A 362 14.87 22.61 -8.87
CA ASN A 362 15.91 22.38 -7.85
C ASN A 362 15.43 21.74 -6.53
N ASP A 363 14.34 21.00 -6.54
CA ASP A 363 13.87 20.22 -5.40
C ASP A 363 14.53 18.82 -5.43
N ASP A 364 15.71 18.74 -4.82
CA ASP A 364 16.47 17.50 -4.67
C ASP A 364 15.83 16.54 -3.67
N ILE A 365 15.06 17.04 -2.71
CA ILE A 365 14.38 16.24 -1.68
C ILE A 365 13.14 15.55 -2.26
N GLY A 366 12.35 16.26 -3.03
CA GLY A 366 11.07 15.78 -3.57
C GLY A 366 11.19 14.83 -4.76
N LYS A 367 12.41 14.60 -5.32
CA LYS A 367 12.59 13.73 -6.47
C LYS A 367 12.33 12.27 -6.11
N LYS A 368 11.39 11.64 -6.82
CA LYS A 368 10.95 10.25 -6.61
C LYS A 368 10.55 9.57 -7.91
N VAL A 369 10.56 8.26 -7.89
CA VAL A 369 9.99 7.37 -8.92
C VAL A 369 8.65 6.87 -8.37
N LEU A 370 7.59 7.00 -9.15
CA LEU A 370 6.23 6.68 -8.77
C LEU A 370 5.74 5.44 -9.55
N VAL A 371 5.43 4.35 -8.86
CA VAL A 371 4.66 3.24 -9.43
C VAL A 371 3.18 3.63 -9.40
N ASN A 372 2.58 3.73 -10.59
CA ASN A 372 1.27 4.34 -10.82
C ASN A 372 0.15 3.31 -11.03
N SER A 373 0.50 2.03 -11.17
CA SER A 373 -0.43 0.94 -11.50
C SER A 373 -0.95 0.15 -10.31
N ALA A 374 -0.44 0.38 -9.11
CA ALA A 374 -0.86 -0.34 -7.91
C ALA A 374 -2.30 -0.01 -7.49
N ASP A 375 -2.85 -0.82 -6.61
CA ASP A 375 -4.14 -0.58 -5.98
C ASP A 375 -4.10 -0.80 -4.45
N PRO A 376 -5.12 -0.32 -3.71
CA PRO A 376 -5.08 -0.31 -2.25
C PRO A 376 -5.37 -1.66 -1.58
N SER A 377 -5.51 -2.75 -2.34
CA SER A 377 -5.64 -4.10 -1.78
C SER A 377 -4.30 -4.73 -1.38
N VAL A 378 -3.18 -4.06 -1.69
CA VAL A 378 -1.83 -4.57 -1.42
C VAL A 378 -1.58 -4.86 0.06
N ASN A 379 -0.70 -5.86 0.30
CA ASN A 379 0.09 -5.91 1.52
C ASN A 379 1.28 -4.96 1.33
N PRO A 380 1.36 -3.82 2.06
CA PRO A 380 2.37 -2.80 1.80
C PRO A 380 3.78 -3.29 2.09
N TYR A 381 3.94 -4.20 3.04
CA TYR A 381 5.25 -4.76 3.38
C TYR A 381 5.84 -5.55 2.20
N LEU A 382 5.03 -6.36 1.53
CA LEU A 382 5.44 -7.12 0.36
C LEU A 382 5.57 -6.23 -0.87
N ALA A 383 4.59 -5.36 -1.13
CA ALA A 383 4.56 -4.50 -2.31
C ALA A 383 5.74 -3.52 -2.35
N TYR A 384 6.04 -2.84 -1.23
CA TYR A 384 7.14 -1.88 -1.17
C TYR A 384 8.50 -2.58 -1.27
N ALA A 385 8.66 -3.72 -0.60
CA ALA A 385 9.87 -4.53 -0.71
C ALA A 385 10.11 -5.03 -2.14
N ALA A 386 9.07 -5.54 -2.82
CA ALA A 386 9.17 -6.03 -4.18
C ALA A 386 9.52 -4.91 -5.19
N ILE A 387 8.89 -3.71 -5.07
CA ILE A 387 9.22 -2.54 -5.90
C ILE A 387 10.70 -2.15 -5.74
N ILE A 388 11.17 -2.07 -4.49
CA ILE A 388 12.56 -1.67 -4.22
C ILE A 388 13.52 -2.76 -4.68
N ALA A 389 13.19 -4.04 -4.47
CA ALA A 389 14.00 -5.17 -4.94
C ALA A 389 14.17 -5.16 -6.46
N ALA A 390 13.09 -4.94 -7.20
CA ALA A 390 13.13 -4.81 -8.66
C ALA A 390 14.03 -3.64 -9.10
N GLY A 391 13.88 -2.48 -8.45
CA GLY A 391 14.72 -1.33 -8.73
C GLY A 391 16.20 -1.55 -8.39
N LEU A 392 16.53 -2.23 -7.28
CA LEU A 392 17.90 -2.58 -6.91
C LEU A 392 18.51 -3.59 -7.88
N ASP A 393 17.73 -4.54 -8.37
CA ASP A 393 18.16 -5.48 -9.40
C ASP A 393 18.55 -4.74 -10.68
N GLY A 394 17.72 -3.78 -11.12
CA GLY A 394 18.03 -2.90 -12.25
C GLY A 394 19.30 -2.07 -12.04
N ILE A 395 19.54 -1.55 -10.84
CA ILE A 395 20.79 -0.84 -10.51
C ILE A 395 21.97 -1.79 -10.59
N ARG A 396 21.86 -3.00 -10.05
CA ARG A 396 22.92 -4.01 -10.05
C ARG A 396 23.28 -4.46 -11.46
N LYS A 397 22.27 -4.72 -12.29
CA LYS A 397 22.42 -5.14 -13.69
C LYS A 397 22.72 -3.98 -14.65
N LYS A 398 22.55 -2.73 -14.20
CA LYS A 398 22.58 -1.51 -15.02
C LYS A 398 21.55 -1.57 -16.17
N THR A 399 20.33 -1.99 -15.84
CA THR A 399 19.24 -2.11 -16.80
C THR A 399 18.76 -0.72 -17.22
N GLU A 400 18.88 -0.42 -18.52
CA GLU A 400 18.42 0.86 -19.05
C GLU A 400 16.88 0.92 -19.11
N CYS A 401 16.31 2.06 -18.75
CA CYS A 401 14.86 2.26 -18.74
C CYS A 401 14.26 2.54 -20.13
N GLY A 402 15.10 2.72 -21.15
CA GLY A 402 14.66 3.15 -22.47
C GLY A 402 14.14 4.59 -22.49
N ASP A 403 13.57 4.97 -23.63
CA ASP A 403 12.99 6.30 -23.83
C ASP A 403 11.65 6.46 -23.10
N PRO A 404 11.32 7.67 -22.62
CA PRO A 404 10.04 7.93 -21.97
C PRO A 404 8.87 7.94 -22.96
N ALA A 405 7.75 7.33 -22.58
CA ALA A 405 6.53 7.31 -23.38
C ALA A 405 5.60 8.48 -23.00
N ASP A 406 5.97 9.70 -23.43
CA ASP A 406 5.20 10.91 -23.11
C ASP A 406 3.95 11.10 -23.98
N GLU A 407 3.89 10.45 -25.13
CA GLU A 407 2.69 10.43 -25.97
C GLU A 407 1.64 9.46 -25.39
N SER A 408 0.37 9.65 -25.78
CA SER A 408 -0.69 8.75 -25.34
C SER A 408 -0.46 7.34 -25.92
N ILE A 409 -0.04 6.40 -25.07
CA ILE A 409 0.23 5.01 -25.47
C ILE A 409 -1.04 4.34 -26.02
N GLU A 410 -2.22 4.69 -25.51
CA GLU A 410 -3.49 4.16 -26.01
C GLU A 410 -3.79 4.55 -27.47
N LYS A 411 -3.28 5.70 -27.91
CA LYS A 411 -3.43 6.18 -29.29
C LYS A 411 -2.34 5.67 -30.23
N MET A 412 -1.30 5.02 -29.71
CA MET A 412 -0.26 4.40 -30.52
C MET A 412 -0.82 3.16 -31.21
N ASP A 413 -0.46 2.93 -32.46
CA ASP A 413 -0.76 1.68 -33.13
C ASP A 413 0.08 0.51 -32.60
N ASP A 414 -0.37 -0.71 -32.83
CA ASP A 414 0.29 -1.92 -32.32
C ASP A 414 1.71 -2.09 -32.88
N LYS A 415 1.97 -1.64 -34.12
CA LYS A 415 3.30 -1.73 -34.74
C LYS A 415 4.29 -0.86 -34.01
N ARG A 416 3.89 0.37 -33.66
CA ARG A 416 4.72 1.30 -32.90
C ARG A 416 4.94 0.81 -31.47
N ARG A 417 3.89 0.34 -30.76
CA ARG A 417 4.04 -0.24 -29.43
C ARG A 417 5.03 -1.41 -29.38
N ARG A 418 4.99 -2.27 -30.40
CA ARG A 418 5.95 -3.39 -30.54
C ARG A 418 7.37 -2.91 -30.83
N ALA A 419 7.53 -1.91 -31.69
CA ALA A 419 8.84 -1.32 -31.98
C ALA A 419 9.48 -0.70 -30.74
N ASP A 420 8.68 0.02 -29.93
CA ASP A 420 9.10 0.66 -28.68
C ASP A 420 9.13 -0.33 -27.50
N LYS A 421 8.86 -1.62 -27.72
CA LYS A 421 8.82 -2.70 -26.71
C LYS A 421 7.86 -2.41 -25.54
N ILE A 422 6.83 -1.60 -25.75
CA ILE A 422 5.83 -1.28 -24.75
C ILE A 422 4.83 -2.44 -24.67
N LYS A 423 4.77 -3.09 -23.51
CA LYS A 423 3.84 -4.19 -23.20
C LYS A 423 2.74 -3.70 -22.26
N LEU A 424 1.59 -4.35 -22.29
CA LEU A 424 0.58 -4.21 -21.24
C LEU A 424 1.05 -4.90 -19.97
N LEU A 425 0.60 -4.40 -18.82
CA LEU A 425 0.61 -5.20 -17.60
C LEU A 425 -0.30 -6.42 -17.77
N PRO A 426 -0.08 -7.49 -17.00
CA PRO A 426 -0.99 -8.64 -16.99
C PRO A 426 -2.46 -8.21 -16.91
N GLU A 427 -3.29 -8.78 -17.77
CA GLU A 427 -4.73 -8.51 -17.79
C GLU A 427 -5.53 -9.57 -17.01
N SER A 428 -4.86 -10.61 -16.52
CA SER A 428 -5.45 -11.63 -15.66
C SER A 428 -4.51 -11.99 -14.49
N PHE A 429 -5.11 -12.54 -13.45
CA PHE A 429 -4.34 -13.04 -12.33
C PHE A 429 -3.41 -14.19 -12.74
N ASN A 430 -3.86 -15.06 -13.63
CA ASN A 430 -3.06 -16.18 -14.15
C ASN A 430 -1.81 -15.71 -14.91
N GLU A 431 -1.95 -14.67 -15.76
CA GLU A 431 -0.79 -14.08 -16.44
C GLU A 431 0.25 -13.51 -15.46
N ALA A 432 -0.19 -12.92 -14.34
CA ALA A 432 0.71 -12.43 -13.32
C ALA A 432 1.39 -13.59 -12.57
N MET A 433 0.69 -14.68 -12.31
CA MET A 433 1.26 -15.89 -11.72
C MET A 433 2.32 -16.52 -12.63
N GLU A 434 2.03 -16.72 -13.92
CA GLU A 434 3.02 -17.19 -14.89
C GLU A 434 4.23 -16.28 -15.00
N SER A 435 4.02 -14.96 -14.87
CA SER A 435 5.10 -13.98 -14.90
C SER A 435 6.02 -14.11 -13.70
N ILE A 436 5.51 -14.31 -12.49
CA ILE A 436 6.34 -14.48 -11.30
C ILE A 436 7.10 -15.81 -11.30
N GLU A 437 6.49 -16.90 -11.77
CA GLU A 437 7.15 -18.20 -11.89
C GLU A 437 8.38 -18.14 -12.80
N SER A 438 8.31 -17.33 -13.86
CA SER A 438 9.43 -17.14 -14.79
C SER A 438 10.45 -16.11 -14.34
N ASP A 439 10.09 -15.20 -13.44
CA ASP A 439 10.89 -14.03 -13.03
C ASP A 439 10.89 -13.79 -11.51
N ILE A 440 11.17 -14.84 -10.75
CA ILE A 440 11.23 -14.78 -9.28
C ILE A 440 12.59 -14.28 -8.74
N GLY A 441 13.60 -14.26 -9.61
CA GLY A 441 15.00 -14.09 -9.21
C GLY A 441 15.32 -12.78 -8.49
N PHE A 442 14.62 -11.69 -8.80
CA PHE A 442 14.85 -10.36 -8.20
C PHE A 442 14.40 -10.29 -6.72
N LEU A 443 13.52 -11.19 -6.28
CA LEU A 443 13.04 -11.27 -4.90
C LEU A 443 13.98 -12.06 -3.98
N LYS A 444 14.93 -12.78 -4.57
CA LYS A 444 15.86 -13.63 -3.80
C LYS A 444 16.67 -12.80 -2.81
N GLY A 445 16.65 -13.22 -1.54
CA GLY A 445 17.31 -12.50 -0.46
C GLY A 445 16.57 -11.26 0.04
N VAL A 446 15.31 -11.06 -0.38
CA VAL A 446 14.41 -10.00 0.11
C VAL A 446 13.14 -10.62 0.69
N ILE A 447 12.44 -11.43 -0.08
CA ILE A 447 11.26 -12.17 0.40
C ILE A 447 11.69 -13.61 0.69
N PRO A 448 11.51 -14.12 1.92
CA PRO A 448 11.79 -15.52 2.24
C PRO A 448 11.03 -16.48 1.33
N THR A 449 11.68 -17.57 0.95
CA THR A 449 11.09 -18.57 0.04
C THR A 449 9.82 -19.18 0.62
N GLU A 450 9.81 -19.43 1.92
CA GLU A 450 8.70 -20.01 2.66
C GLU A 450 7.47 -19.09 2.64
N LEU A 451 7.67 -17.79 2.85
CA LEU A 451 6.61 -16.80 2.75
C LEU A 451 6.07 -16.71 1.33
N LEU A 452 6.98 -16.66 0.35
CA LEU A 452 6.60 -16.53 -1.05
C LEU A 452 5.81 -17.74 -1.54
N SER A 453 6.25 -18.96 -1.20
CA SER A 453 5.52 -20.19 -1.54
C SER A 453 4.10 -20.17 -0.97
N GLU A 454 3.95 -19.87 0.32
CA GLU A 454 2.63 -19.81 0.95
C GLU A 454 1.75 -18.70 0.38
N TYR A 455 2.33 -17.54 0.08
CA TYR A 455 1.61 -16.45 -0.60
C TYR A 455 1.05 -16.91 -1.96
N LEU A 456 1.87 -17.59 -2.77
CA LEU A 456 1.46 -18.11 -4.07
C LEU A 456 0.37 -19.20 -3.93
N ASP A 457 0.49 -20.08 -2.96
CA ASP A 457 -0.50 -21.15 -2.69
C ASP A 457 -1.86 -20.55 -2.30
N ILE A 458 -1.86 -19.54 -1.39
CA ILE A 458 -3.10 -18.84 -1.01
C ILE A 458 -3.74 -18.19 -2.25
N LYS A 459 -2.92 -17.57 -3.10
CA LYS A 459 -3.40 -16.89 -4.31
C LYS A 459 -3.94 -17.85 -5.37
N LEU A 460 -3.35 -19.02 -5.53
CA LEU A 460 -3.86 -20.08 -6.38
C LEU A 460 -5.21 -20.63 -5.88
N GLU A 461 -5.36 -20.75 -4.56
CA GLU A 461 -6.63 -21.17 -3.96
C GLU A 461 -7.74 -20.15 -4.22
N GLU A 462 -7.45 -18.82 -4.09
CA GLU A 462 -8.41 -17.76 -4.45
C GLU A 462 -8.90 -17.88 -5.91
N VAL A 463 -8.00 -18.18 -6.86
CA VAL A 463 -8.36 -18.38 -8.27
C VAL A 463 -9.28 -19.58 -8.45
N LYS A 464 -8.91 -20.72 -7.85
CA LYS A 464 -9.72 -21.95 -7.91
C LYS A 464 -11.12 -21.72 -7.34
N MET A 465 -11.23 -21.03 -6.22
CA MET A 465 -12.54 -20.71 -5.61
C MET A 465 -13.37 -19.81 -6.51
N MET A 466 -12.76 -18.84 -7.18
CA MET A 466 -13.47 -17.97 -8.11
C MET A 466 -13.92 -18.71 -9.35
N ASP A 467 -13.08 -19.57 -9.93
CA ASP A 467 -13.38 -20.36 -11.13
C ASP A 467 -14.50 -21.39 -10.89
N HIS A 468 -14.64 -21.87 -9.64
CA HIS A 468 -15.75 -22.76 -9.26
C HIS A 468 -17.06 -22.02 -8.95
N SER A 469 -17.03 -20.70 -8.83
CA SER A 469 -18.22 -19.92 -8.49
C SER A 469 -19.06 -19.61 -9.74
N VAL A 470 -20.33 -20.04 -9.71
CA VAL A 470 -21.28 -19.71 -10.79
C VAL A 470 -21.78 -18.28 -10.62
N THR A 471 -21.56 -17.46 -11.63
CA THR A 471 -21.92 -16.04 -11.62
C THR A 471 -23.34 -15.79 -12.13
N SER A 472 -23.94 -14.68 -11.69
CA SER A 472 -25.24 -14.26 -12.24
C SER A 472 -25.19 -14.02 -13.76
N TYR A 473 -24.04 -13.65 -14.32
CA TYR A 473 -23.85 -13.50 -15.74
C TYR A 473 -24.00 -14.85 -16.46
N GLU A 474 -23.39 -15.93 -15.94
CA GLU A 474 -23.47 -17.28 -16.52
C GLU A 474 -24.90 -17.80 -16.47
N ILE A 475 -25.60 -17.63 -15.34
CA ILE A 475 -27.01 -17.99 -15.23
C ILE A 475 -27.85 -17.24 -16.27
N ASN A 476 -27.71 -15.92 -16.34
CA ASN A 476 -28.48 -15.11 -17.30
C ASN A 476 -28.17 -15.47 -18.77
N ARG A 477 -26.96 -15.87 -19.06
CA ARG A 477 -26.50 -16.11 -20.43
C ARG A 477 -26.70 -17.54 -20.90
N TYR A 478 -26.51 -18.51 -20.01
CA TYR A 478 -26.37 -19.91 -20.36
C TYR A 478 -27.47 -20.83 -19.82
N PHE A 479 -28.39 -20.34 -19.00
CA PHE A 479 -29.39 -21.16 -18.32
C PHE A 479 -30.26 -21.98 -19.29
N ASN A 480 -30.51 -21.48 -20.48
CA ASN A 480 -31.39 -22.10 -21.49
C ASN A 480 -30.62 -22.62 -22.73
N ILE A 481 -29.34 -22.95 -22.62
CA ILE A 481 -28.62 -23.63 -23.70
C ILE A 481 -28.75 -25.14 -23.59
#